data_8876b25cee3ce9bcf2619dd09dba868b
#
_entry.id   8876b25cee3ce9bcf2619dd09dba868b
#
_cell.length_a   1.000
_cell.length_b   1.000
_cell.length_c   1.000
_cell.angle_alpha   90.00
_cell.angle_beta   90.00
_cell.angle_gamma   90.00
#
_symmetry.space_group_name_H-M   'P 1'
#
loop_
_entity.id
_entity.type
_entity.pdbx_description
1 polymer ?
#
loop_
_entity_poly.entity_id
_entity_poly.type
_entity_poly.pdbx_seq_one_letter_code
_entity_poly.pdbx_strand_id
1 'polypeptide(L)'
;ETNLNPDGAVIDLSGYLWSAQWGASRVARYDRDGCFVSELKFNAKQISCPAFGGENMSTLFTTSASVDLEDATPNDGKTFLIEVDCVGQEEHRVII
;
A
#
# COMPACT_ATOMS: atom_id res chain seq x y z
N GLU A 1 2.40 7.62 -15.14
CA GLU A 1 2.62 6.25 -15.60
C GLU A 1 1.36 5.67 -16.21
N THR A 2 1.51 5.00 -17.33
CA THR A 2 0.39 4.43 -18.05
C THR A 2 0.05 3.03 -17.51
N ASN A 3 -1.22 2.67 -17.57
CA ASN A 3 -1.72 1.32 -17.23
C ASN A 3 -1.62 0.95 -15.75
N LEU A 4 -1.45 1.94 -14.88
CA LEU A 4 -1.50 1.72 -13.43
C LEU A 4 -2.82 2.24 -12.89
N ASN A 5 -3.47 1.42 -12.09
CA ASN A 5 -4.76 1.75 -11.50
C ASN A 5 -4.56 2.04 -10.01
N PRO A 6 -4.44 3.32 -9.61
CA PRO A 6 -4.33 3.64 -8.19
C PRO A 6 -5.57 3.16 -7.43
N ASP A 7 -5.34 2.60 -6.24
CA ASP A 7 -6.40 2.19 -5.35
C ASP A 7 -6.18 2.89 -4.00
N GLY A 8 -6.24 2.19 -2.89
CA GLY A 8 -6.04 2.82 -1.59
C GLY A 8 -4.66 3.45 -1.42
N ALA A 9 -4.57 4.47 -0.62
CA ALA A 9 -3.33 5.19 -0.37
C ALA A 9 -3.27 5.71 1.06
N VAL A 10 -2.05 5.93 1.56
CA VAL A 10 -1.79 6.49 2.88
C VAL A 10 -0.58 7.40 2.80
N ILE A 11 -0.52 8.40 3.71
CA ILE A 11 0.59 9.35 3.78
C ILE A 11 1.38 9.05 5.05
N ASP A 12 2.71 8.97 4.94
CA ASP A 12 3.56 8.79 6.10
C ASP A 12 3.81 10.11 6.84
N LEU A 13 4.52 10.03 7.97
CA LEU A 13 4.76 11.20 8.82
C LEU A 13 5.61 12.27 8.14
N SER A 14 6.41 11.89 7.15
CA SER A 14 7.23 12.80 6.35
C SER A 14 6.46 13.44 5.18
N GLY A 15 5.20 13.06 4.98
CA GLY A 15 4.36 13.60 3.92
C GLY A 15 4.47 12.85 2.59
N TYR A 16 5.09 11.68 2.58
CA TYR A 16 5.20 10.87 1.36
C TYR A 16 3.95 9.99 1.19
N LEU A 17 3.49 9.88 -0.04
CA LEU A 17 2.31 9.09 -0.39
C LEU A 17 2.71 7.65 -0.72
N TRP A 18 2.02 6.70 -0.09
CA TRP A 18 2.15 5.28 -0.39
C TRP A 18 0.86 4.83 -1.07
N SER A 19 0.96 4.49 -2.35
CA SER A 19 -0.19 4.19 -3.19
C SER A 19 -0.19 2.74 -3.63
N ALA A 20 -1.25 2.02 -3.27
CA ALA A 20 -1.49 0.70 -3.83
C ALA A 20 -1.87 0.84 -5.30
N GLN A 21 -1.23 0.04 -6.15
CA GLN A 21 -1.49 0.10 -7.59
C GLN A 21 -2.08 -1.23 -8.04
N TRP A 22 -3.37 -1.21 -8.24
CA TRP A 22 -4.16 -2.37 -8.63
C TRP A 22 -3.65 -2.94 -9.95
N GLY A 23 -3.33 -4.23 -9.95
CA GLY A 23 -2.81 -4.90 -11.13
C GLY A 23 -1.30 -4.81 -11.31
N ALA A 24 -0.59 -4.00 -10.52
CA ALA A 24 0.84 -3.81 -10.66
C ALA A 24 1.68 -4.55 -9.61
N SER A 25 1.04 -5.28 -8.71
CA SER A 25 1.70 -6.07 -7.66
C SER A 25 2.58 -5.22 -6.74
N ARG A 26 2.23 -3.95 -6.54
CA ARG A 26 3.10 -3.06 -5.78
C ARG A 26 2.37 -2.00 -4.98
N VAL A 27 3.07 -1.49 -3.97
CA VAL A 27 2.79 -0.19 -3.36
C VAL A 27 3.91 0.75 -3.79
N ALA A 28 3.57 1.83 -4.44
CA ALA A 28 4.54 2.83 -4.90
C ALA A 28 4.58 4.00 -3.91
N ARG A 29 5.78 4.54 -3.68
CA ARG A 29 6.00 5.66 -2.78
C ARG A 29 6.36 6.89 -3.59
N TYR A 30 5.67 8.00 -3.32
CA TYR A 30 5.88 9.28 -3.99
C TYR A 30 6.22 10.34 -2.95
N ASP A 31 7.11 11.28 -3.33
CA ASP A 31 7.44 12.39 -2.45
C ASP A 31 6.34 13.46 -2.45
N ARG A 32 6.56 14.55 -1.73
CA ARG A 32 5.59 15.63 -1.61
C ARG A 32 5.28 16.34 -2.92
N ASP A 33 6.20 16.26 -3.88
CA ASP A 33 6.04 16.89 -5.20
C ASP A 33 5.39 15.92 -6.20
N GLY A 34 5.06 14.71 -5.76
CA GLY A 34 4.45 13.71 -6.61
C GLY A 34 5.45 12.89 -7.43
N CYS A 35 6.73 12.99 -7.13
CA CYS A 35 7.77 12.25 -7.84
C CYS A 35 7.92 10.84 -7.25
N PHE A 36 8.03 9.85 -8.12
CA PHE A 36 8.25 8.47 -7.71
C PHE A 36 9.58 8.33 -6.97
N VAL A 37 9.54 7.68 -5.82
CA VAL A 37 10.73 7.46 -4.97
C VAL A 37 11.13 6.00 -4.96
N SER A 38 10.20 5.11 -4.66
CA SER A 38 10.48 3.68 -4.50
C SER A 38 9.21 2.86 -4.60
N GLU A 39 9.38 1.53 -4.60
CA GLU A 39 8.23 0.62 -4.59
C GLU A 39 8.50 -0.59 -3.71
N LEU A 40 7.42 -1.19 -3.22
CA LEU A 40 7.42 -2.48 -2.56
C LEU A 40 6.63 -3.44 -3.44
N LYS A 41 7.27 -4.53 -3.87
CA LYS A 41 6.63 -5.57 -4.67
C LYS A 41 6.04 -6.66 -3.78
N PHE A 42 4.91 -7.19 -4.19
CA PHE A 42 4.22 -8.26 -3.46
C PHE A 42 3.88 -9.41 -4.41
N ASN A 43 3.68 -10.60 -3.84
CA ASN A 43 3.30 -11.80 -4.61
C ASN A 43 1.80 -11.88 -4.84
N ALA A 44 1.16 -10.75 -5.08
CA ALA A 44 -0.26 -10.64 -5.41
C ALA A 44 -0.42 -9.52 -6.41
N LYS A 45 -1.26 -9.72 -7.41
CA LYS A 45 -1.41 -8.75 -8.50
C LYS A 45 -2.22 -7.52 -8.09
N GLN A 46 -3.32 -7.75 -7.39
CA GLN A 46 -4.29 -6.70 -7.10
C GLN A 46 -4.10 -6.17 -5.68
N ILE A 47 -3.08 -5.36 -5.51
CA ILE A 47 -2.82 -4.68 -4.24
C ILE A 47 -3.84 -3.56 -4.09
N SER A 48 -4.55 -3.54 -2.98
CA SER A 48 -5.71 -2.66 -2.83
C SER A 48 -5.51 -1.51 -1.87
N CYS A 49 -4.96 -1.74 -0.67
CA CYS A 49 -4.88 -0.68 0.32
C CYS A 49 -3.70 -0.87 1.28
N PRO A 50 -2.79 0.11 1.41
CA PRO A 50 -1.77 0.11 2.45
C PRO A 50 -2.28 0.85 3.69
N ALA A 51 -1.76 0.47 4.85
CA ALA A 51 -1.99 1.19 6.09
C ALA A 51 -0.79 0.99 7.02
N PHE A 52 -0.44 2.02 7.78
CA PHE A 52 0.60 1.90 8.79
C PHE A 52 -0.01 1.44 10.11
N GLY A 53 0.74 0.61 10.83
CA GLY A 53 0.32 0.13 12.14
C GLY A 53 1.52 -0.35 12.94
N GLY A 54 1.23 -1.11 14.00
CA GLY A 54 2.25 -1.57 14.93
C GLY A 54 2.56 -0.53 15.99
N GLU A 55 3.40 -0.90 16.93
CA GLU A 55 3.72 -0.07 18.10
C GLU A 55 4.31 1.28 17.74
N ASN A 56 5.19 1.30 16.74
CA ASN A 56 5.91 2.49 16.30
C ASN A 56 5.38 3.06 14.98
N MET A 57 4.25 2.58 14.48
CA MET A 57 3.69 2.97 13.19
C MET A 57 4.65 2.76 12.02
N SER A 58 5.53 1.79 12.12
CA SER A 58 6.53 1.47 11.09
C SER A 58 6.29 0.12 10.42
N THR A 59 5.16 -0.51 10.68
CA THR A 59 4.74 -1.72 9.99
C THR A 59 3.70 -1.35 8.93
N LEU A 60 3.98 -1.67 7.68
CA LEU A 60 3.03 -1.47 6.60
C LEU A 60 2.19 -2.73 6.43
N PHE A 61 0.89 -2.59 6.59
CA PHE A 61 -0.10 -3.62 6.29
C PHE A 61 -0.67 -3.34 4.91
N THR A 62 -0.69 -4.34 4.06
CA THR A 62 -1.16 -4.16 2.68
C THR A 62 -2.13 -5.27 2.34
N THR A 63 -3.33 -4.89 1.92
CA THR A 63 -4.35 -5.85 1.51
C THR A 63 -4.26 -6.11 0.01
N SER A 64 -4.81 -7.23 -0.41
CA SER A 64 -4.90 -7.61 -1.81
C SER A 64 -6.24 -8.27 -2.09
N ALA A 65 -6.57 -8.41 -3.37
CA ALA A 65 -7.81 -9.04 -3.80
C ALA A 65 -7.55 -10.11 -4.85
N SER A 66 -8.48 -11.06 -4.94
CA SER A 66 -8.42 -12.14 -5.94
C SER A 66 -9.56 -12.07 -6.94
N VAL A 67 -10.39 -11.03 -6.88
CA VAL A 67 -11.57 -10.88 -7.73
C VAL A 67 -11.19 -10.77 -9.20
N ASP A 68 -11.90 -11.48 -10.05
CA ASP A 68 -11.74 -11.46 -11.52
C ASP A 68 -10.33 -11.81 -12.02
N LEU A 69 -9.54 -12.54 -11.23
CA LEU A 69 -8.24 -13.05 -11.65
C LEU A 69 -8.38 -14.43 -12.24
N GLU A 70 -8.00 -14.60 -13.51
CA GLU A 70 -8.01 -15.92 -14.17
C GLU A 70 -6.99 -16.87 -13.55
N ASP A 71 -5.82 -16.35 -13.21
CA ASP A 71 -4.70 -17.11 -12.66
C ASP A 71 -4.42 -16.75 -11.21
N ALA A 72 -5.46 -16.62 -10.40
CA ALA A 72 -5.29 -16.30 -8.99
C ALA A 72 -4.44 -17.35 -8.28
N THR A 73 -3.50 -16.90 -7.48
CA THR A 73 -2.65 -17.75 -6.66
C THR A 73 -3.12 -17.74 -5.21
N PRO A 74 -2.61 -18.64 -4.34
CA PRO A 74 -2.97 -18.58 -2.92
C PRO A 74 -2.59 -17.28 -2.22
N ASN A 75 -1.71 -16.46 -2.79
CA ASN A 75 -1.33 -15.17 -2.22
C ASN A 75 -2.31 -14.06 -2.56
N ASP A 76 -3.08 -14.19 -3.62
CA ASP A 76 -4.09 -13.19 -3.97
C ASP A 76 -5.24 -13.25 -2.96
N GLY A 77 -5.60 -12.09 -2.44
CA GLY A 77 -6.59 -11.96 -1.39
C GLY A 77 -6.03 -11.97 0.03
N LYS A 78 -4.72 -12.13 0.20
CA LYS A 78 -4.08 -12.10 1.52
C LYS A 78 -3.72 -10.69 1.94
N THR A 79 -3.46 -10.54 3.24
CA THR A 79 -2.90 -9.32 3.83
C THR A 79 -1.42 -9.54 4.10
N PHE A 80 -0.60 -8.60 3.69
CA PHE A 80 0.85 -8.65 3.85
C PHE A 80 1.30 -7.66 4.92
N LEU A 81 2.35 -8.02 5.66
CA LEU A 81 3.02 -7.14 6.61
C LEU A 81 4.46 -6.96 6.18
N ILE A 82 4.95 -5.73 6.28
CA ILE A 82 6.37 -5.45 6.04
C ILE A 82 6.81 -4.31 6.95
N GLU A 83 7.99 -4.46 7.56
CA GLU A 83 8.63 -3.38 8.30
C GLU A 83 9.27 -2.42 7.34
N VAL A 84 9.06 -1.12 7.56
CA VAL A 84 9.60 -0.06 6.70
C VAL A 84 10.40 0.94 7.54
N ASP A 85 11.25 1.71 6.86
CA ASP A 85 12.09 2.72 7.52
C ASP A 85 11.36 4.03 7.78
N CYS A 86 10.08 4.07 7.51
CA CYS A 86 9.25 5.27 7.64
C CYS A 86 8.24 5.08 8.75
N VAL A 87 7.74 6.18 9.27
CA VAL A 87 6.71 6.19 10.31
C VAL A 87 5.42 6.73 9.71
N GLY A 88 4.32 6.02 9.89
CA GLY A 88 3.01 6.46 9.45
C GLY A 88 2.41 7.51 10.37
N GLN A 89 1.37 8.17 9.89
CA GLN A 89 0.56 9.06 10.71
C GLN A 89 -0.51 8.25 11.43
N GLU A 90 -0.82 8.63 12.67
CA GLU A 90 -1.98 8.06 13.35
C GLU A 90 -3.26 8.50 12.64
N GLU A 91 -4.19 7.56 12.51
CA GLU A 91 -5.49 7.89 11.95
C GLU A 91 -6.26 8.82 12.88
N HIS A 92 -7.00 9.75 12.30
CA HIS A 92 -7.86 10.64 13.07
C HIS A 92 -8.97 9.85 13.73
N ARG A 93 -9.26 10.18 14.97
CA ARG A 93 -10.38 9.54 15.69
C ARG A 93 -11.70 10.07 15.16
N VAL A 94 -12.64 9.17 15.00
CA VAL A 94 -14.03 9.55 14.71
C VAL A 94 -14.75 9.74 16.03
N ILE A 95 -15.29 10.91 16.25
CA ILE A 95 -16.07 11.25 17.44
C ILE A 95 -17.54 11.08 17.06
N ILE A 96 -18.19 10.16 17.75
CA ILE A 96 -19.60 9.84 17.51
C ILE A 96 -20.47 10.52 18.54
#